data_5a87db00a990e45fa5abeef6e262b93b
#
_entry.id   5a87db00a990e45fa5abeef6e262b93b
#
_cell.length_a   1.000
_cell.length_b   1.000
_cell.length_c   1.000
_cell.angle_alpha   90.00
_cell.angle_beta   90.00
_cell.angle_gamma   90.00
#
_symmetry.space_group_name_H-M   'P 1'
#
loop_
_entity.id
_entity.type
_entity.pdbx_description
1 polymer ?
#
loop_
_entity_poly.entity_id
_entity_poly.type
_entity_poly.pdbx_seq_one_letter_code
_entity_poly.pdbx_strand_id
1 'polypeptide(L)'
;MSTETLSSEIEAAQAKLVSALGADGRWRGGCRSRLFESGLTLHLFRRLNVQGAAPRKLAAYCRDALAAPAPRWQGALERDLASVIATSALGLPVTSEQADRVKAALGGLEHHSRKRKHDFFLALLAQLVPQVSWSPARAFDPGPYAHQWITLIATSLRLLVADDADKAMPAAELTKAQGPDGSWQCHVPATVIALLALSTQDQNNPAVRSGLAFLVAQQRADGGMPFIADEDTWVTGLTTLTLLDSGLPPTRLAEAARYLADQQLPSGGWGYSETVDQPDIDDTAVITLALSRFPGHERAAERGAWHLLSLQNDDGGFPTFVRGAPSEVEITAKCLRTLGAFPGTASAVARGWRWLAGKQRPDGGFSHEWSRSPAFPVLHVLRAAADLPPGYPEQVVSGIRGGCVRFLRETAGSGGGWRYHRDESEVSLLVTSHAVAALGSLPDPPVELIEEALPWLSDQGPAVTDPDSLGPRPFVYDVPILARVYRLAALTSAHQVLAGTDARYSGFSLERA
;
A
#
# COMPACT_ATOMS: atom_id res chain seq x y z
N MET A 1 26.97 -7.73 -15.16
CA MET A 1 26.98 -8.80 -14.11
C MET A 1 26.83 -10.13 -14.82
N SER A 2 27.65 -11.16 -14.49
CA SER A 2 27.50 -12.48 -15.13
C SER A 2 26.25 -13.20 -14.62
N THR A 3 25.75 -14.19 -15.39
CA THR A 3 24.63 -15.05 -14.95
C THR A 3 24.93 -15.80 -13.65
N GLU A 4 26.18 -16.23 -13.42
CA GLU A 4 26.62 -16.84 -12.17
C GLU A 4 26.53 -15.88 -10.99
N THR A 5 26.94 -14.63 -11.18
CA THR A 5 26.81 -13.57 -10.15
C THR A 5 25.34 -13.30 -9.84
N LEU A 6 24.49 -13.26 -10.85
CA LEU A 6 23.04 -13.09 -10.68
C LEU A 6 22.42 -14.25 -9.88
N SER A 7 22.77 -15.51 -10.22
CA SER A 7 22.31 -16.67 -9.45
C SER A 7 22.70 -16.56 -7.98
N SER A 8 23.94 -16.20 -7.68
CA SER A 8 24.42 -16.04 -6.31
C SER A 8 23.66 -14.91 -5.56
N GLU A 9 23.38 -13.79 -6.21
CA GLU A 9 22.59 -12.70 -5.61
C GLU A 9 21.14 -13.09 -5.37
N ILE A 10 20.52 -13.89 -6.26
CA ILE A 10 19.16 -14.42 -6.08
C ILE A 10 19.13 -15.36 -4.88
N GLU A 11 20.05 -16.32 -4.79
CA GLU A 11 20.14 -17.24 -3.65
C GLU A 11 20.33 -16.49 -2.32
N ALA A 12 21.21 -15.50 -2.31
CA ALA A 12 21.42 -14.66 -1.13
C ALA A 12 20.16 -13.85 -0.76
N ALA A 13 19.45 -13.30 -1.73
CA ALA A 13 18.20 -12.56 -1.51
C ALA A 13 17.07 -13.48 -1.01
N GLN A 14 16.93 -14.69 -1.59
CA GLN A 14 16.01 -15.72 -1.11
C GLN A 14 16.34 -16.12 0.33
N ALA A 15 17.61 -16.41 0.65
CA ALA A 15 18.03 -16.77 1.99
C ALA A 15 17.73 -15.69 3.02
N LYS A 16 17.97 -14.40 2.67
CA LYS A 16 17.64 -13.24 3.52
C LYS A 16 16.13 -13.14 3.78
N LEU A 17 15.28 -13.37 2.79
CA LEU A 17 13.83 -13.34 2.95
C LEU A 17 13.34 -14.56 3.74
N VAL A 18 13.81 -15.76 3.44
CA VAL A 18 13.43 -16.98 4.17
C VAL A 18 13.84 -16.90 5.64
N SER A 19 15.03 -16.36 5.95
CA SER A 19 15.48 -16.20 7.34
C SER A 19 14.66 -15.13 8.12
N ALA A 20 13.95 -14.26 7.43
CA ALA A 20 13.08 -13.26 8.04
C ALA A 20 11.64 -13.78 8.27
N LEU A 21 11.30 -14.98 7.81
CA LEU A 21 10.02 -15.62 8.09
C LEU A 21 9.92 -15.94 9.59
N GLY A 22 8.87 -15.43 10.23
CA GLY A 22 8.59 -15.73 11.64
C GLY A 22 8.17 -17.18 11.86
N ALA A 23 8.36 -17.68 13.08
CA ALA A 23 7.89 -19.02 13.47
C ALA A 23 6.35 -19.18 13.37
N ASP A 24 5.63 -18.05 13.31
CA ASP A 24 4.19 -17.98 13.11
C ASP A 24 3.77 -17.96 11.61
N GLY A 25 4.72 -18.16 10.70
CA GLY A 25 4.45 -18.27 9.27
C GLY A 25 4.29 -16.95 8.53
N ARG A 26 4.63 -15.80 9.13
CA ARG A 26 4.47 -14.48 8.50
C ARG A 26 5.75 -13.66 8.43
N TRP A 27 5.86 -12.84 7.41
CA TRP A 27 6.82 -11.76 7.35
C TRP A 27 6.24 -10.51 7.99
N ARG A 28 7.11 -9.74 8.64
CA ARG A 28 6.71 -8.51 9.31
C ARG A 28 6.67 -7.35 8.31
N GLY A 29 5.48 -6.81 8.12
CA GLY A 29 5.17 -5.63 7.30
C GLY A 29 5.08 -4.33 8.11
N GLY A 30 5.86 -4.18 9.17
CA GLY A 30 5.80 -3.00 10.02
C GLY A 30 6.23 -1.73 9.29
N CYS A 31 5.38 -0.70 9.31
CA CYS A 31 5.67 0.60 8.73
C CYS A 31 6.62 1.41 9.61
N ARG A 32 7.47 2.25 8.99
CA ARG A 32 8.34 3.20 9.71
C ARG A 32 7.56 4.35 10.32
N SER A 33 8.19 4.99 11.30
CA SER A 33 7.66 6.19 11.96
C SER A 33 7.49 7.37 11.01
N ARG A 34 6.44 8.17 11.25
CA ARG A 34 6.15 9.38 10.50
C ARG A 34 5.74 10.53 11.43
N LEU A 35 6.09 11.76 11.04
CA LEU A 35 5.85 12.94 11.85
C LEU A 35 4.35 13.25 12.03
N PHE A 36 3.53 13.03 10.99
CA PHE A 36 2.10 13.31 11.03
C PHE A 36 1.39 12.47 12.11
N GLU A 37 1.57 11.16 12.08
CA GLU A 37 0.98 10.22 13.04
C GLU A 37 1.54 10.41 14.45
N SER A 38 2.82 10.73 14.52
CA SER A 38 3.49 11.02 15.79
C SER A 38 2.92 12.29 16.44
N GLY A 39 2.72 13.36 15.66
CA GLY A 39 2.11 14.60 16.12
C GLY A 39 0.65 14.40 16.58
N LEU A 40 -0.14 13.65 15.80
CA LEU A 40 -1.52 13.31 16.17
C LEU A 40 -1.60 12.54 17.50
N THR A 41 -0.78 11.51 17.63
CA THR A 41 -0.74 10.67 18.84
C THR A 41 -0.26 11.46 20.05
N LEU A 42 0.76 12.31 19.88
CA LEU A 42 1.24 13.17 20.95
C LEU A 42 0.15 14.15 21.44
N HIS A 43 -0.63 14.71 20.51
CA HIS A 43 -1.75 15.57 20.86
C HIS A 43 -2.81 14.82 21.69
N LEU A 44 -3.19 13.61 21.27
CA LEU A 44 -4.09 12.75 22.03
C LEU A 44 -3.55 12.44 23.43
N PHE A 45 -2.27 12.02 23.54
CA PHE A 45 -1.66 11.71 24.84
C PHE A 45 -1.66 12.90 25.79
N ARG A 46 -1.41 14.11 25.28
CA ARG A 46 -1.49 15.34 26.10
C ARG A 46 -2.91 15.64 26.54
N ARG A 47 -3.88 15.54 25.64
CA ARG A 47 -5.30 15.79 25.93
C ARG A 47 -5.85 14.84 27.02
N LEU A 48 -5.40 13.58 26.99
CA LEU A 48 -5.81 12.56 27.95
C LEU A 48 -4.86 12.44 29.16
N ASN A 49 -3.88 13.35 29.27
CA ASN A 49 -2.89 13.37 30.34
C ASN A 49 -2.17 12.01 30.54
N VAL A 50 -1.84 11.33 29.42
CA VAL A 50 -1.12 10.06 29.44
C VAL A 50 0.29 10.29 30.00
N GLN A 51 0.63 9.55 31.04
CA GLN A 51 1.93 9.66 31.72
C GLN A 51 2.87 8.52 31.31
N GLY A 52 4.17 8.69 31.56
CA GLY A 52 5.14 7.61 31.37
C GLY A 52 6.18 7.87 30.28
N ALA A 53 6.81 6.82 29.79
CA ALA A 53 7.90 6.91 28.81
C ALA A 53 7.40 7.18 27.38
N ALA A 54 6.24 6.65 27.00
CA ALA A 54 5.72 6.75 25.64
C ALA A 54 5.52 8.20 25.18
N PRO A 55 4.78 9.07 25.88
CA PRO A 55 4.64 10.47 25.46
C PRO A 55 5.96 11.24 25.45
N ARG A 56 6.91 10.91 26.34
CA ARG A 56 8.24 11.56 26.35
C ARG A 56 9.06 11.20 25.11
N LYS A 57 9.11 9.90 24.75
CA LYS A 57 9.80 9.43 23.55
C LYS A 57 9.18 10.04 22.29
N LEU A 58 7.85 10.07 22.24
CA LEU A 58 7.10 10.62 21.11
C LEU A 58 7.36 12.13 20.95
N ALA A 59 7.41 12.88 22.05
CA ALA A 59 7.76 14.31 22.02
C ALA A 59 9.22 14.55 21.59
N ALA A 60 10.15 13.66 21.95
CA ALA A 60 11.53 13.71 21.48
C ALA A 60 11.58 13.48 19.97
N TYR A 61 10.97 12.39 19.48
CA TYR A 61 10.87 12.11 18.05
C TYR A 61 10.29 13.30 17.26
N CYS A 62 9.19 13.90 17.72
CA CYS A 62 8.58 15.06 17.04
C CYS A 62 9.53 16.27 16.98
N ARG A 63 10.29 16.55 18.05
CA ARG A 63 11.29 17.64 18.06
C ARG A 63 12.43 17.38 17.08
N ASP A 64 12.98 16.17 17.10
CA ASP A 64 14.09 15.78 16.25
C ASP A 64 13.69 15.79 14.77
N ALA A 65 12.49 15.26 14.45
CA ALA A 65 11.95 15.26 13.09
C ALA A 65 11.62 16.67 12.57
N LEU A 66 11.16 17.59 13.43
CA LEU A 66 10.95 19.00 13.06
C LEU A 66 12.26 19.76 12.81
N ALA A 67 13.33 19.40 13.52
CA ALA A 67 14.66 20.01 13.36
C ALA A 67 15.42 19.47 12.15
N ALA A 68 15.10 18.25 11.70
CA ALA A 68 15.74 17.63 10.56
C ALA A 68 15.31 18.26 9.22
N PRO A 69 16.18 18.27 8.19
CA PRO A 69 15.77 18.64 6.83
C PRO A 69 14.62 17.76 6.37
N ALA A 70 13.65 18.35 5.67
CA ALA A 70 12.54 17.58 5.11
C ALA A 70 13.07 16.57 4.09
N PRO A 71 12.63 15.30 4.15
CA PRO A 71 13.02 14.31 3.15
C PRO A 71 12.57 14.76 1.76
N ARG A 72 13.41 14.54 0.75
CA ARG A 72 13.14 14.95 -0.64
C ARG A 72 11.87 14.30 -1.23
N TRP A 73 11.52 13.10 -0.76
CA TRP A 73 10.36 12.36 -1.21
C TRP A 73 9.04 12.85 -0.60
N GLN A 74 9.09 13.68 0.43
CA GLN A 74 7.91 14.18 1.12
C GLN A 74 7.34 15.41 0.42
N GLY A 75 6.07 15.30 -0.02
CA GLY A 75 5.37 16.42 -0.66
C GLY A 75 5.17 17.61 0.29
N ALA A 76 5.07 18.82 -0.27
CA ALA A 76 4.93 20.06 0.51
C ALA A 76 3.71 20.04 1.44
N LEU A 77 2.55 19.59 0.94
CA LEU A 77 1.32 19.52 1.75
C LEU A 77 1.47 18.56 2.93
N GLU A 78 2.03 17.37 2.71
CA GLU A 78 2.26 16.39 3.79
C GLU A 78 3.19 16.98 4.85
N ARG A 79 4.29 17.58 4.42
CA ARG A 79 5.27 18.21 5.32
C ARG A 79 4.65 19.32 6.15
N ASP A 80 3.91 20.22 5.52
CA ASP A 80 3.30 21.36 6.20
C ASP A 80 2.21 20.89 7.19
N LEU A 81 1.36 19.92 6.82
CA LEU A 81 0.40 19.28 7.71
C LEU A 81 1.08 18.65 8.93
N ALA A 82 2.09 17.81 8.71
CA ALA A 82 2.80 17.12 9.77
C ALA A 82 3.50 18.11 10.71
N SER A 83 4.14 19.15 10.15
CA SER A 83 4.84 20.16 10.92
C SER A 83 3.90 20.98 11.80
N VAL A 84 2.77 21.43 11.27
CA VAL A 84 1.78 22.22 12.03
C VAL A 84 1.18 21.41 13.17
N ILE A 85 0.81 20.16 12.92
CA ILE A 85 0.24 19.25 13.93
C ILE A 85 1.28 18.94 15.03
N ALA A 86 2.51 18.58 14.65
CA ALA A 86 3.57 18.26 15.62
C ALA A 86 3.98 19.48 16.45
N THR A 87 4.08 20.68 15.83
CA THR A 87 4.35 21.95 16.52
C THR A 87 3.28 22.24 17.57
N SER A 88 1.99 22.15 17.19
CA SER A 88 0.86 22.30 18.12
C SER A 88 0.90 21.25 19.23
N ALA A 89 1.13 19.98 18.88
CA ALA A 89 1.23 18.89 19.85
C ALA A 89 2.37 19.06 20.85
N LEU A 90 3.47 19.70 20.48
CA LEU A 90 4.57 20.06 21.38
C LEU A 90 4.24 21.27 22.30
N GLY A 91 3.13 21.95 22.07
CA GLY A 91 2.76 23.19 22.77
C GLY A 91 3.58 24.39 22.30
N LEU A 92 4.16 24.30 21.14
CA LEU A 92 4.90 25.38 20.50
C LEU A 92 3.93 26.28 19.69
N PRO A 93 4.22 27.57 19.49
CA PRO A 93 3.34 28.45 18.74
C PRO A 93 3.32 28.08 17.25
N VAL A 94 2.13 27.88 16.71
CA VAL A 94 1.89 27.78 15.27
C VAL A 94 1.58 29.20 14.76
N THR A 95 2.27 29.67 13.74
CA THR A 95 2.01 30.98 13.15
C THR A 95 0.79 30.95 12.23
N SER A 96 0.10 32.10 12.08
CA SER A 96 -1.02 32.23 11.12
C SER A 96 -0.56 31.90 9.70
N GLU A 97 0.65 32.30 9.32
CA GLU A 97 1.24 31.99 8.02
C GLU A 97 1.39 30.49 7.77
N GLN A 98 1.83 29.71 8.77
CA GLN A 98 1.92 28.25 8.67
C GLN A 98 0.52 27.62 8.49
N ALA A 99 -0.46 28.07 9.27
CA ALA A 99 -1.84 27.61 9.16
C ALA A 99 -2.45 27.94 7.78
N ASP A 100 -2.21 29.13 7.27
CA ASP A 100 -2.74 29.59 5.97
C ASP A 100 -2.07 28.86 4.79
N ARG A 101 -0.77 28.55 4.87
CA ARG A 101 -0.11 27.71 3.87
C ARG A 101 -0.77 26.32 3.77
N VAL A 102 -1.05 25.68 4.90
CA VAL A 102 -1.72 24.36 4.93
C VAL A 102 -3.12 24.47 4.31
N LYS A 103 -3.91 25.49 4.66
CA LYS A 103 -5.25 25.70 4.08
C LYS A 103 -5.18 25.91 2.57
N ALA A 104 -4.24 26.73 2.10
CA ALA A 104 -4.05 26.98 0.66
C ALA A 104 -3.64 25.69 -0.08
N ALA A 105 -2.72 24.91 0.49
CA ALA A 105 -2.28 23.63 -0.09
C ALA A 105 -3.41 22.59 -0.12
N LEU A 106 -4.27 22.53 0.89
CA LEU A 106 -5.47 21.67 0.88
C LEU A 106 -6.46 22.08 -0.19
N GLY A 107 -6.60 23.37 -0.47
CA GLY A 107 -7.43 23.90 -1.57
C GLY A 107 -6.94 23.47 -2.96
N GLY A 108 -5.63 23.26 -3.11
CA GLY A 108 -4.97 22.82 -4.34
C GLY A 108 -4.92 21.32 -4.55
N LEU A 109 -5.51 20.49 -3.70
CA LEU A 109 -5.51 19.03 -3.85
C LEU A 109 -6.20 18.60 -5.14
N GLU A 110 -5.47 17.89 -6.00
CA GLU A 110 -6.00 17.27 -7.22
C GLU A 110 -6.22 15.78 -7.00
N HIS A 111 -7.45 15.39 -6.67
CA HIS A 111 -7.86 13.99 -6.52
C HIS A 111 -9.39 13.89 -6.59
N HIS A 112 -9.95 12.75 -7.03
CA HIS A 112 -11.40 12.54 -7.08
C HIS A 112 -12.08 12.74 -5.70
N SER A 113 -11.38 12.44 -4.60
CA SER A 113 -11.86 12.65 -3.23
C SER A 113 -11.43 13.99 -2.61
N ARG A 114 -10.95 14.96 -3.40
CA ARG A 114 -10.38 16.23 -2.90
C ARG A 114 -11.27 16.96 -1.89
N LYS A 115 -12.57 17.06 -2.18
CA LYS A 115 -13.53 17.76 -1.31
C LYS A 115 -13.62 17.10 0.06
N ARG A 116 -13.78 15.77 0.10
CA ARG A 116 -13.81 15.00 1.35
C ARG A 116 -12.52 15.13 2.13
N LYS A 117 -11.35 15.00 1.48
CA LYS A 117 -10.05 15.17 2.13
C LYS A 117 -9.86 16.57 2.68
N HIS A 118 -10.20 17.61 1.92
CA HIS A 118 -10.16 18.99 2.35
C HIS A 118 -10.98 19.19 3.64
N ASP A 119 -12.25 18.76 3.63
CA ASP A 119 -13.14 18.93 4.77
C ASP A 119 -12.66 18.13 6.00
N PHE A 120 -12.14 16.90 5.81
CA PHE A 120 -11.62 16.06 6.87
C PHE A 120 -10.36 16.67 7.51
N PHE A 121 -9.42 17.14 6.70
CA PHE A 121 -8.20 17.75 7.23
C PHE A 121 -8.47 19.08 7.93
N LEU A 122 -9.35 19.92 7.41
CA LEU A 122 -9.71 21.16 8.08
C LEU A 122 -10.44 20.91 9.40
N ALA A 123 -11.36 19.94 9.44
CA ALA A 123 -12.03 19.55 10.66
C ALA A 123 -11.04 19.05 11.73
N LEU A 124 -10.12 18.20 11.32
CA LEU A 124 -9.08 17.68 12.21
C LEU A 124 -8.17 18.81 12.71
N LEU A 125 -7.68 19.66 11.81
CA LEU A 125 -6.83 20.79 12.17
C LEU A 125 -7.52 21.75 13.14
N ALA A 126 -8.82 22.04 12.95
CA ALA A 126 -9.58 22.89 13.86
C ALA A 126 -9.67 22.33 15.29
N GLN A 127 -9.55 21.01 15.46
CA GLN A 127 -9.49 20.36 16.79
C GLN A 127 -8.08 20.40 17.42
N LEU A 128 -7.04 20.51 16.60
CA LEU A 128 -5.65 20.32 17.01
C LEU A 128 -4.84 21.62 17.02
N VAL A 129 -5.24 22.62 16.24
CA VAL A 129 -4.45 23.83 15.97
C VAL A 129 -5.32 25.06 16.23
N PRO A 130 -5.12 25.79 17.31
CA PRO A 130 -5.98 26.93 17.70
C PRO A 130 -6.14 28.02 16.63
N GLN A 131 -5.14 28.17 15.74
CA GLN A 131 -5.14 29.16 14.65
C GLN A 131 -6.03 28.74 13.46
N VAL A 132 -6.54 27.50 13.45
CA VAL A 132 -7.42 27.01 12.37
C VAL A 132 -8.86 27.05 12.87
N SER A 133 -9.65 27.97 12.36
CA SER A 133 -11.09 27.98 12.53
C SER A 133 -11.75 27.28 11.33
N TRP A 134 -12.64 26.34 11.61
CA TRP A 134 -13.46 25.68 10.60
C TRP A 134 -14.82 25.34 11.22
N SER A 135 -15.88 25.59 10.47
CA SER A 135 -17.23 25.25 10.88
C SER A 135 -17.84 24.35 9.81
N PRO A 136 -18.40 23.19 10.18
CA PRO A 136 -19.00 22.29 9.22
C PRO A 136 -20.25 22.93 8.63
N ALA A 137 -20.26 23.18 7.31
CA ALA A 137 -21.45 23.60 6.60
C ALA A 137 -22.47 22.45 6.40
N ARG A 138 -22.01 21.20 6.53
CA ARG A 138 -22.79 19.96 6.37
C ARG A 138 -22.17 18.82 7.18
N ALA A 139 -22.98 17.78 7.48
CA ALA A 139 -22.48 16.52 8.05
C ALA A 139 -21.38 15.92 7.16
N PHE A 140 -20.37 15.30 7.80
CA PHE A 140 -19.32 14.59 7.07
C PHE A 140 -19.93 13.37 6.36
N ASP A 141 -20.05 13.45 5.05
CA ASP A 141 -20.49 12.35 4.21
C ASP A 141 -19.25 11.58 3.69
N PRO A 142 -19.08 10.31 4.08
CA PRO A 142 -17.98 9.51 3.55
C PRO A 142 -18.16 9.18 2.07
N GLY A 143 -19.35 9.35 1.52
CA GLY A 143 -19.74 8.97 0.17
C GLY A 143 -20.20 7.52 0.06
N PRO A 144 -20.89 7.16 -1.04
CA PRO A 144 -21.56 5.86 -1.17
C PRO A 144 -20.61 4.66 -1.31
N TYR A 145 -19.36 4.91 -1.64
CA TYR A 145 -18.34 3.86 -1.87
C TYR A 145 -17.16 4.00 -0.91
N ALA A 146 -17.40 4.59 0.28
CA ALA A 146 -16.36 4.71 1.28
C ALA A 146 -16.03 3.35 1.89
N HIS A 147 -14.77 3.04 1.93
CA HIS A 147 -14.29 1.88 2.70
C HIS A 147 -14.30 2.19 4.21
N GLN A 148 -14.13 1.14 5.02
CA GLN A 148 -14.40 1.19 6.45
C GLN A 148 -13.66 2.29 7.19
N TRP A 149 -12.32 2.42 7.04
CA TRP A 149 -11.58 3.42 7.79
C TRP A 149 -11.92 4.88 7.40
N ILE A 150 -12.38 5.14 6.16
CA ILE A 150 -12.93 6.44 5.78
C ILE A 150 -14.25 6.71 6.51
N THR A 151 -15.12 5.70 6.58
CA THR A 151 -16.38 5.78 7.32
C THR A 151 -16.13 6.03 8.82
N LEU A 152 -15.16 5.33 9.39
CA LEU A 152 -14.75 5.50 10.79
C LEU A 152 -14.21 6.90 11.08
N ILE A 153 -13.36 7.45 10.20
CA ILE A 153 -12.89 8.84 10.32
C ILE A 153 -14.05 9.83 10.21
N ALA A 154 -14.95 9.65 9.24
CA ALA A 154 -16.13 10.51 9.10
C ALA A 154 -17.03 10.47 10.35
N THR A 155 -17.29 9.28 10.90
CA THR A 155 -18.08 9.08 12.12
C THR A 155 -17.39 9.74 13.33
N SER A 156 -16.07 9.60 13.45
CA SER A 156 -15.27 10.25 14.49
C SER A 156 -15.33 11.77 14.41
N LEU A 157 -15.19 12.34 13.21
CA LEU A 157 -15.30 13.78 13.00
C LEU A 157 -16.71 14.30 13.26
N ARG A 158 -17.76 13.54 12.90
CA ARG A 158 -19.15 13.86 13.26
C ARG A 158 -19.31 13.93 14.78
N LEU A 159 -18.80 12.93 15.50
CA LEU A 159 -18.87 12.90 16.96
C LEU A 159 -18.13 14.09 17.60
N LEU A 160 -17.00 14.50 17.05
CA LEU A 160 -16.21 15.64 17.56
C LEU A 160 -16.95 16.99 17.46
N VAL A 161 -17.82 17.16 16.45
CA VAL A 161 -18.50 18.43 16.15
C VAL A 161 -20.00 18.41 16.46
N ALA A 162 -20.57 17.25 16.87
CA ALA A 162 -21.98 17.09 17.17
C ALA A 162 -22.36 17.79 18.47
N ASP A 163 -23.61 18.25 18.55
CA ASP A 163 -24.24 18.67 19.80
C ASP A 163 -24.51 17.45 20.69
N ASP A 164 -24.63 17.66 22.01
CA ASP A 164 -24.73 16.56 22.99
C ASP A 164 -25.88 15.57 22.71
N ALA A 165 -26.97 16.06 22.14
CA ALA A 165 -28.13 15.22 21.80
C ALA A 165 -27.83 14.21 20.66
N ASP A 166 -26.88 14.52 19.78
CA ASP A 166 -26.59 13.75 18.57
C ASP A 166 -25.34 12.83 18.71
N LYS A 167 -24.70 12.83 19.85
CA LYS A 167 -23.42 12.12 20.08
C LYS A 167 -23.58 10.61 20.33
N ALA A 168 -24.70 10.17 20.87
CA ALA A 168 -24.87 8.79 21.35
C ALA A 168 -24.71 7.75 20.23
N MET A 169 -25.30 7.99 19.06
CA MET A 169 -25.25 7.04 17.95
C MET A 169 -23.84 6.91 17.35
N PRO A 170 -23.15 7.99 16.97
CA PRO A 170 -21.76 7.89 16.46
C PRO A 170 -20.80 7.26 17.47
N ALA A 171 -20.96 7.54 18.77
CA ALA A 171 -20.13 6.93 19.81
C ALA A 171 -20.34 5.41 19.91
N ALA A 172 -21.60 4.95 19.82
CA ALA A 172 -21.92 3.53 19.82
C ALA A 172 -21.38 2.82 18.56
N GLU A 173 -21.50 3.43 17.39
CA GLU A 173 -20.93 2.92 16.13
C GLU A 173 -19.41 2.76 16.23
N LEU A 174 -18.70 3.78 16.70
CA LEU A 174 -17.24 3.71 16.88
C LEU A 174 -16.84 2.63 17.89
N THR A 175 -17.51 2.56 19.03
CA THR A 175 -17.21 1.54 20.04
C THR A 175 -17.43 0.12 19.49
N LYS A 176 -18.48 -0.10 18.71
CA LYS A 176 -18.78 -1.40 18.10
C LYS A 176 -17.75 -1.79 17.03
N ALA A 177 -17.20 -0.80 16.33
CA ALA A 177 -16.24 -1.02 15.23
C ALA A 177 -14.78 -1.14 15.70
N GLN A 178 -14.51 -1.07 17.01
CA GLN A 178 -13.16 -1.28 17.54
C GLN A 178 -12.74 -2.73 17.39
N GLY A 179 -11.55 -2.96 16.84
CA GLY A 179 -10.95 -4.28 16.71
C GLY A 179 -10.55 -4.88 18.08
N PRO A 180 -10.33 -6.20 18.12
CA PRO A 180 -9.92 -6.91 19.34
C PRO A 180 -8.56 -6.45 19.89
N ASP A 181 -7.71 -5.89 19.06
CA ASP A 181 -6.43 -5.28 19.42
C ASP A 181 -6.56 -3.86 20.00
N GLY A 182 -7.75 -3.31 20.01
CA GLY A 182 -8.04 -1.94 20.45
C GLY A 182 -7.92 -0.88 19.37
N SER A 183 -7.54 -1.25 18.15
CA SER A 183 -7.44 -0.33 17.00
C SER A 183 -8.77 -0.18 16.25
N TRP A 184 -8.76 0.75 15.30
CA TRP A 184 -9.72 0.81 14.21
C TRP A 184 -8.96 0.49 12.92
N GLN A 185 -9.12 -0.76 12.44
CA GLN A 185 -8.51 -1.29 11.20
C GLN A 185 -6.97 -1.23 11.20
N CYS A 186 -6.31 -1.48 12.32
CA CYS A 186 -4.84 -1.43 12.43
C CYS A 186 -4.23 -0.07 11.98
N HIS A 187 -5.07 0.97 11.83
CA HIS A 187 -4.75 2.25 11.23
C HIS A 187 -4.56 3.33 12.31
N VAL A 188 -3.33 3.83 12.50
CA VAL A 188 -3.01 4.75 13.60
C VAL A 188 -3.80 6.06 13.54
N PRO A 189 -3.88 6.81 12.41
CA PRO A 189 -4.70 8.01 12.35
C PRO A 189 -6.18 7.78 12.66
N ALA A 190 -6.80 6.72 12.12
CA ALA A 190 -8.20 6.41 12.41
C ALA A 190 -8.40 6.13 13.90
N THR A 191 -7.49 5.37 14.51
CA THR A 191 -7.51 5.07 15.95
C THR A 191 -7.37 6.35 16.77
N VAL A 192 -6.41 7.23 16.46
CA VAL A 192 -6.24 8.49 17.19
C VAL A 192 -7.48 9.38 17.08
N ILE A 193 -8.06 9.53 15.88
CA ILE A 193 -9.23 10.39 15.68
C ILE A 193 -10.47 9.81 16.39
N ALA A 194 -10.65 8.47 16.35
CA ALA A 194 -11.73 7.81 17.11
C ALA A 194 -11.58 8.01 18.62
N LEU A 195 -10.37 7.89 19.15
CA LEU A 195 -10.09 8.13 20.57
C LEU A 195 -10.27 9.59 20.97
N LEU A 196 -9.85 10.54 20.13
CA LEU A 196 -10.15 11.96 20.34
C LEU A 196 -11.66 12.19 20.45
N ALA A 197 -12.44 11.57 19.57
CA ALA A 197 -13.87 11.71 19.53
C ALA A 197 -14.56 11.05 20.75
N LEU A 198 -14.27 9.78 21.03
CA LEU A 198 -14.85 9.04 22.14
C LEU A 198 -14.51 9.67 23.50
N SER A 199 -13.29 10.18 23.66
CA SER A 199 -12.85 10.83 24.89
C SER A 199 -13.60 12.12 25.23
N THR A 200 -14.32 12.72 24.28
CA THR A 200 -15.20 13.87 24.56
C THR A 200 -16.44 13.48 25.32
N GLN A 201 -16.83 12.19 25.26
CA GLN A 201 -17.99 11.65 25.97
C GLN A 201 -17.60 11.11 27.34
N ASP A 202 -16.62 10.23 27.36
CA ASP A 202 -16.10 9.61 28.58
C ASP A 202 -14.65 9.19 28.39
N GLN A 203 -13.74 9.84 29.10
CA GLN A 203 -12.31 9.49 29.06
C GLN A 203 -12.02 8.12 29.70
N ASN A 204 -12.91 7.60 30.52
CA ASN A 204 -12.80 6.30 31.18
C ASN A 204 -13.45 5.17 30.38
N ASN A 205 -14.00 5.46 29.21
CA ASN A 205 -14.58 4.45 28.34
C ASN A 205 -13.58 3.30 28.08
N PRO A 206 -14.01 2.02 28.22
CA PRO A 206 -13.13 0.87 27.93
C PRO A 206 -12.49 0.92 26.55
N ALA A 207 -13.21 1.39 25.53
CA ALA A 207 -12.67 1.55 24.17
C ALA A 207 -11.51 2.57 24.12
N VAL A 208 -11.60 3.65 24.91
CA VAL A 208 -10.50 4.62 25.00
C VAL A 208 -9.27 3.98 25.64
N ARG A 209 -9.43 3.21 26.72
CA ARG A 209 -8.30 2.52 27.36
C ARG A 209 -7.64 1.49 26.45
N SER A 210 -8.44 0.68 25.75
CA SER A 210 -7.95 -0.34 24.80
C SER A 210 -7.18 0.30 23.65
N GLY A 211 -7.73 1.36 23.04
CA GLY A 211 -7.07 2.08 21.97
C GLY A 211 -5.77 2.79 22.39
N LEU A 212 -5.72 3.33 23.60
CA LEU A 212 -4.47 3.88 24.15
C LEU A 212 -3.41 2.80 24.34
N ALA A 213 -3.79 1.61 24.83
CA ALA A 213 -2.88 0.48 24.96
C ALA A 213 -2.33 0.04 23.60
N PHE A 214 -3.18 -0.03 22.58
CA PHE A 214 -2.75 -0.27 21.20
C PHE A 214 -1.71 0.77 20.74
N LEU A 215 -2.00 2.08 20.85
CA LEU A 215 -1.08 3.12 20.42
C LEU A 215 0.27 3.06 21.14
N VAL A 216 0.28 2.79 22.44
CA VAL A 216 1.54 2.62 23.19
C VAL A 216 2.33 1.42 22.68
N ALA A 217 1.65 0.30 22.34
CA ALA A 217 2.29 -0.89 21.80
C ALA A 217 2.84 -0.67 20.37
N GLN A 218 2.25 0.25 19.60
CA GLN A 218 2.71 0.54 18.23
C GLN A 218 3.87 1.53 18.15
N GLN A 219 4.26 2.15 19.26
CA GLN A 219 5.38 3.08 19.25
C GLN A 219 6.68 2.39 18.82
N ARG A 220 7.33 2.91 17.80
CA ARG A 220 8.57 2.35 17.24
C ARG A 220 9.77 2.62 18.17
N ALA A 221 10.87 1.93 17.90
CA ALA A 221 12.10 2.03 18.71
C ALA A 221 12.68 3.46 18.71
N ASP A 222 12.50 4.20 17.61
CA ASP A 222 12.89 5.62 17.48
C ASP A 222 11.95 6.58 18.25
N GLY A 223 10.89 6.08 18.85
CA GLY A 223 9.89 6.84 19.60
C GLY A 223 8.74 7.40 18.78
N GLY A 224 8.75 7.26 17.47
CA GLY A 224 7.69 7.71 16.58
C GLY A 224 6.54 6.72 16.40
N MET A 225 5.54 7.13 15.60
CA MET A 225 4.36 6.33 15.28
C MET A 225 4.28 6.05 13.77
N PRO A 226 3.86 4.85 13.35
CA PRO A 226 3.66 4.50 11.95
C PRO A 226 2.30 4.97 11.43
N PHE A 227 2.12 4.93 10.09
CA PHE A 227 0.82 5.17 9.45
C PHE A 227 -0.15 4.01 9.70
N ILE A 228 0.27 2.80 9.37
CA ILE A 228 -0.40 1.54 9.69
C ILE A 228 0.52 0.77 10.65
N ALA A 229 -0.03 0.06 11.61
CA ALA A 229 0.76 -0.70 12.57
C ALA A 229 1.60 -1.76 11.84
N ASP A 230 0.95 -2.54 10.98
CA ASP A 230 1.60 -3.52 10.12
C ASP A 230 0.72 -3.84 8.89
N GLU A 231 1.35 -4.44 7.90
CA GLU A 231 0.75 -5.03 6.71
C GLU A 231 1.22 -6.49 6.56
N ASP A 232 1.26 -7.21 7.70
CA ASP A 232 1.85 -8.54 7.78
C ASP A 232 1.19 -9.54 6.81
N THR A 233 -0.15 -9.49 6.65
CA THR A 233 -0.88 -10.39 5.74
C THR A 233 -0.54 -10.11 4.28
N TRP A 234 -0.58 -8.83 3.86
CA TRP A 234 -0.22 -8.43 2.50
C TRP A 234 1.23 -8.74 2.17
N VAL A 235 2.16 -8.34 3.04
CA VAL A 235 3.59 -8.59 2.88
C VAL A 235 3.90 -10.08 2.80
N THR A 236 3.21 -10.91 3.60
CA THR A 236 3.37 -12.37 3.56
C THR A 236 2.89 -12.93 2.22
N GLY A 237 1.74 -12.48 1.71
CA GLY A 237 1.24 -12.88 0.40
C GLY A 237 2.21 -12.49 -0.73
N LEU A 238 2.66 -11.24 -0.75
CA LEU A 238 3.58 -10.74 -1.78
C LEU A 238 4.94 -11.44 -1.74
N THR A 239 5.50 -11.62 -0.53
CA THR A 239 6.79 -12.30 -0.36
C THR A 239 6.71 -13.77 -0.76
N THR A 240 5.62 -14.46 -0.35
CA THR A 240 5.36 -15.86 -0.75
C THR A 240 5.30 -15.99 -2.27
N LEU A 241 4.50 -15.16 -2.93
CA LEU A 241 4.38 -15.17 -4.39
C LEU A 241 5.72 -14.89 -5.08
N THR A 242 6.47 -13.90 -4.60
CA THR A 242 7.77 -13.54 -5.17
C THR A 242 8.80 -14.65 -5.00
N LEU A 243 8.83 -15.34 -3.85
CA LEU A 243 9.72 -16.48 -3.62
C LEU A 243 9.35 -17.67 -4.50
N LEU A 244 8.06 -17.96 -4.71
CA LEU A 244 7.60 -18.97 -5.66
C LEU A 244 8.01 -18.61 -7.09
N ASP A 245 7.81 -17.36 -7.49
CA ASP A 245 8.20 -16.85 -8.81
C ASP A 245 9.72 -16.92 -9.02
N SER A 246 10.53 -16.86 -7.94
CA SER A 246 11.98 -17.02 -8.00
C SER A 246 12.46 -18.47 -7.96
N GLY A 247 11.54 -19.45 -8.03
CA GLY A 247 11.87 -20.87 -8.10
C GLY A 247 12.02 -21.56 -6.74
N LEU A 248 11.70 -20.89 -5.62
CA LEU A 248 11.72 -21.55 -4.32
C LEU A 248 10.56 -22.55 -4.24
N PRO A 249 10.82 -23.83 -3.87
CA PRO A 249 9.77 -24.85 -3.84
C PRO A 249 8.70 -24.55 -2.78
N PRO A 250 7.40 -24.79 -3.08
CA PRO A 250 6.28 -24.53 -2.16
C PRO A 250 6.45 -25.15 -0.77
N THR A 251 7.09 -26.31 -0.69
CA THR A 251 7.36 -27.01 0.58
C THR A 251 8.17 -26.17 1.59
N ARG A 252 8.98 -25.22 1.12
CA ARG A 252 9.76 -24.31 1.96
C ARG A 252 8.92 -23.15 2.52
N LEU A 253 7.69 -22.97 2.01
CA LEU A 253 6.80 -21.87 2.33
C LEU A 253 5.44 -22.36 2.90
N ALA A 254 5.37 -23.64 3.32
CA ALA A 254 4.12 -24.24 3.81
C ALA A 254 3.53 -23.51 5.03
N GLU A 255 4.38 -23.01 5.93
CA GLU A 255 3.93 -22.24 7.10
C GLU A 255 3.29 -20.90 6.69
N ALA A 256 3.87 -20.22 5.69
CA ALA A 256 3.30 -18.99 5.17
C ALA A 256 1.95 -19.25 4.45
N ALA A 257 1.85 -20.31 3.68
CA ALA A 257 0.60 -20.70 3.03
C ALA A 257 -0.50 -21.00 4.06
N ARG A 258 -0.16 -21.72 5.14
CA ARG A 258 -1.12 -21.98 6.24
C ARG A 258 -1.56 -20.68 6.89
N TYR A 259 -0.61 -19.83 7.29
CA TYR A 259 -0.94 -18.50 7.85
C TYR A 259 -1.91 -17.73 6.95
N LEU A 260 -1.60 -17.60 5.65
CA LEU A 260 -2.45 -16.89 4.70
C LEU A 260 -3.86 -17.51 4.59
N ALA A 261 -3.96 -18.84 4.57
CA ALA A 261 -5.26 -19.52 4.52
C ALA A 261 -6.09 -19.26 5.78
N ASP A 262 -5.45 -19.22 6.95
CA ASP A 262 -6.10 -18.95 8.24
C ASP A 262 -6.58 -17.49 8.37
N GLN A 263 -5.98 -16.55 7.62
CA GLN A 263 -6.39 -15.14 7.59
C GLN A 263 -7.54 -14.84 6.61
N GLN A 264 -8.04 -15.84 5.88
CA GLN A 264 -9.12 -15.59 4.91
C GLN A 264 -10.41 -15.16 5.61
N LEU A 265 -10.94 -14.01 5.24
CA LEU A 265 -12.19 -13.47 5.76
C LEU A 265 -13.40 -14.31 5.29
N PRO A 266 -14.54 -14.24 6.00
CA PRO A 266 -15.77 -14.95 5.60
C PRO A 266 -16.23 -14.61 4.17
N SER A 267 -15.94 -13.40 3.69
CA SER A 267 -16.22 -12.97 2.31
C SER A 267 -15.41 -13.70 1.23
N GLY A 268 -14.33 -14.39 1.62
CA GLY A 268 -13.37 -15.02 0.71
C GLY A 268 -12.16 -14.17 0.38
N GLY A 269 -12.15 -12.88 0.75
CA GLY A 269 -11.01 -11.98 0.55
C GLY A 269 -10.06 -11.95 1.76
N TRP A 270 -9.04 -11.10 1.67
CA TRP A 270 -8.06 -10.83 2.73
C TRP A 270 -7.91 -9.33 2.95
N GLY A 271 -7.68 -8.92 4.20
CA GLY A 271 -7.21 -7.58 4.54
C GLY A 271 -5.69 -7.55 4.75
N TYR A 272 -5.11 -6.37 4.82
CA TYR A 272 -3.65 -6.18 4.88
C TYR A 272 -3.00 -6.64 6.21
N SER A 273 -3.78 -6.80 7.28
CA SER A 273 -3.33 -7.25 8.61
C SER A 273 -4.38 -8.15 9.26
N GLU A 274 -3.99 -8.93 10.29
CA GLU A 274 -4.83 -9.90 11.01
C GLU A 274 -6.10 -9.30 11.62
N THR A 275 -6.06 -8.04 12.03
CA THR A 275 -7.17 -7.37 12.72
C THR A 275 -8.04 -6.54 11.80
N VAL A 276 -7.79 -6.61 10.50
CA VAL A 276 -8.56 -5.90 9.46
C VAL A 276 -9.66 -6.81 8.93
N ASP A 277 -10.91 -6.41 9.11
CA ASP A 277 -12.08 -7.16 8.69
C ASP A 277 -12.67 -6.71 7.33
N GLN A 278 -12.14 -5.64 6.75
CA GLN A 278 -12.44 -5.23 5.39
C GLN A 278 -11.43 -5.85 4.41
N PRO A 279 -11.88 -6.66 3.42
CA PRO A 279 -10.97 -7.16 2.41
C PRO A 279 -10.47 -6.02 1.51
N ASP A 280 -9.20 -6.15 1.14
CA ASP A 280 -8.53 -5.37 0.11
C ASP A 280 -8.40 -6.24 -1.15
N ILE A 281 -8.71 -5.68 -2.31
CA ILE A 281 -8.65 -6.42 -3.58
C ILE A 281 -7.20 -6.71 -3.99
N ASP A 282 -6.26 -5.81 -3.66
CA ASP A 282 -4.83 -6.03 -3.87
C ASP A 282 -4.34 -7.27 -3.11
N ASP A 283 -4.57 -7.28 -1.80
CA ASP A 283 -4.21 -8.39 -0.92
C ASP A 283 -4.84 -9.69 -1.40
N THR A 284 -6.14 -9.64 -1.67
CA THR A 284 -6.89 -10.79 -2.15
C THR A 284 -6.33 -11.34 -3.46
N ALA A 285 -5.97 -10.49 -4.42
CA ALA A 285 -5.43 -10.93 -5.70
C ALA A 285 -4.08 -11.63 -5.54
N VAL A 286 -3.17 -11.03 -4.78
CA VAL A 286 -1.82 -11.56 -4.56
C VAL A 286 -1.88 -12.88 -3.78
N ILE A 287 -2.66 -12.94 -2.69
CA ILE A 287 -2.76 -14.12 -1.83
C ILE A 287 -3.47 -15.26 -2.56
N THR A 288 -4.55 -14.98 -3.28
CA THR A 288 -5.25 -15.97 -4.10
C THR A 288 -4.29 -16.64 -5.10
N LEU A 289 -3.50 -15.84 -5.81
CA LEU A 289 -2.53 -16.36 -6.78
C LEU A 289 -1.41 -17.14 -6.09
N ALA A 290 -0.95 -16.71 -4.92
CA ALA A 290 0.04 -17.45 -4.15
C ALA A 290 -0.51 -18.81 -3.70
N LEU A 291 -1.69 -18.84 -3.06
CA LEU A 291 -2.30 -20.05 -2.52
C LEU A 291 -2.71 -21.05 -3.61
N SER A 292 -3.04 -20.60 -4.84
CA SER A 292 -3.33 -21.49 -5.96
C SER A 292 -2.15 -22.40 -6.35
N ARG A 293 -0.95 -22.12 -5.87
CA ARG A 293 0.27 -22.91 -6.11
C ARG A 293 0.60 -23.89 -4.98
N PHE A 294 -0.25 -24.00 -3.95
CA PHE A 294 -0.04 -24.90 -2.82
C PHE A 294 -1.12 -26.00 -2.82
N PRO A 295 -0.73 -27.28 -2.92
CA PRO A 295 -1.65 -28.38 -2.71
C PRO A 295 -2.35 -28.28 -1.35
N GLY A 296 -3.68 -28.47 -1.35
CA GLY A 296 -4.50 -28.41 -0.13
C GLY A 296 -5.08 -27.03 0.18
N HIS A 297 -4.73 -25.98 -0.59
CA HIS A 297 -5.26 -24.62 -0.41
C HIS A 297 -6.18 -24.17 -1.56
N GLU A 298 -6.60 -25.10 -2.45
CA GLU A 298 -7.41 -24.82 -3.64
C GLU A 298 -8.73 -24.12 -3.27
N ARG A 299 -9.41 -24.58 -2.22
CA ARG A 299 -10.69 -23.99 -1.76
C ARG A 299 -10.53 -22.53 -1.30
N ALA A 300 -9.44 -22.21 -0.64
CA ALA A 300 -9.16 -20.82 -0.23
C ALA A 300 -8.90 -19.94 -1.47
N ALA A 301 -8.10 -20.44 -2.42
CA ALA A 301 -7.82 -19.74 -3.66
C ALA A 301 -9.09 -19.55 -4.52
N GLU A 302 -9.95 -20.57 -4.65
CA GLU A 302 -11.24 -20.45 -5.36
C GLU A 302 -12.15 -19.40 -4.72
N ARG A 303 -12.28 -19.39 -3.40
CA ARG A 303 -13.08 -18.38 -2.69
C ARG A 303 -12.53 -16.97 -2.94
N GLY A 304 -11.20 -16.80 -2.94
CA GLY A 304 -10.55 -15.54 -3.27
C GLY A 304 -10.88 -15.08 -4.69
N ALA A 305 -10.77 -15.97 -5.67
CA ALA A 305 -11.13 -15.67 -7.05
C ALA A 305 -12.61 -15.28 -7.22
N TRP A 306 -13.53 -15.96 -6.53
CA TRP A 306 -14.95 -15.58 -6.53
C TRP A 306 -15.18 -14.21 -5.85
N HIS A 307 -14.48 -13.93 -4.78
CA HIS A 307 -14.53 -12.62 -4.15
C HIS A 307 -14.10 -11.51 -5.12
N LEU A 308 -12.96 -11.67 -5.81
CA LEU A 308 -12.51 -10.74 -6.84
C LEU A 308 -13.55 -10.53 -7.94
N LEU A 309 -14.10 -11.62 -8.49
CA LEU A 309 -15.14 -11.53 -9.54
C LEU A 309 -16.35 -10.69 -9.10
N SER A 310 -16.76 -10.80 -7.83
CA SER A 310 -17.92 -10.08 -7.30
C SER A 310 -17.73 -8.56 -7.25
N LEU A 311 -16.47 -8.12 -7.26
CA LEU A 311 -16.08 -6.71 -7.10
C LEU A 311 -15.72 -6.01 -8.42
N GLN A 312 -15.75 -6.73 -9.57
CA GLN A 312 -15.52 -6.08 -10.87
C GLN A 312 -16.59 -5.03 -11.13
N ASN A 313 -16.16 -3.82 -11.45
CA ASN A 313 -17.05 -2.72 -11.83
C ASN A 313 -17.67 -2.93 -13.22
N ASP A 314 -18.76 -2.21 -13.48
CA ASP A 314 -19.46 -2.27 -14.77
C ASP A 314 -18.61 -1.73 -15.93
N ASP A 315 -17.63 -0.84 -15.63
CA ASP A 315 -16.63 -0.38 -16.60
C ASP A 315 -15.60 -1.46 -17.01
N GLY A 316 -15.55 -2.56 -16.27
CA GLY A 316 -14.65 -3.69 -16.49
C GLY A 316 -13.37 -3.64 -15.67
N GLY A 317 -13.07 -2.54 -14.98
CA GLY A 317 -11.94 -2.43 -14.05
C GLY A 317 -12.27 -2.92 -12.64
N PHE A 318 -11.30 -2.81 -11.74
CA PHE A 318 -11.44 -3.21 -10.34
C PHE A 318 -11.03 -2.05 -9.42
N PRO A 319 -11.83 -1.74 -8.38
CA PRO A 319 -11.46 -0.81 -7.33
C PRO A 319 -10.63 -1.51 -6.26
N THR A 320 -10.04 -0.80 -5.32
CA THR A 320 -9.27 -1.40 -4.23
C THR A 320 -10.17 -2.04 -3.16
N PHE A 321 -11.27 -1.42 -2.76
CA PHE A 321 -12.05 -1.90 -1.60
C PHE A 321 -13.52 -2.23 -1.91
N VAL A 322 -14.23 -1.36 -2.59
CA VAL A 322 -15.70 -1.41 -2.68
C VAL A 322 -16.13 -1.28 -4.14
N ARG A 323 -16.96 -2.23 -4.60
CA ARG A 323 -17.55 -2.15 -5.94
C ARG A 323 -18.31 -0.84 -6.12
N GLY A 324 -18.08 -0.18 -7.26
CA GLY A 324 -18.62 1.13 -7.57
C GLY A 324 -17.67 2.30 -7.23
N ALA A 325 -16.64 2.09 -6.40
CA ALA A 325 -15.53 3.04 -6.30
C ALA A 325 -14.75 3.07 -7.63
N PRO A 326 -13.99 4.15 -7.91
CA PRO A 326 -13.20 4.23 -9.14
C PRO A 326 -12.29 3.02 -9.33
N SER A 327 -12.27 2.50 -10.56
CA SER A 327 -11.36 1.42 -10.95
C SER A 327 -9.93 1.93 -11.08
N GLU A 328 -8.95 1.12 -10.67
CA GLU A 328 -7.52 1.46 -10.60
C GLU A 328 -6.69 0.52 -11.46
N VAL A 329 -5.62 1.02 -12.06
CA VAL A 329 -4.83 0.28 -13.06
C VAL A 329 -4.09 -0.90 -12.45
N GLU A 330 -3.31 -0.67 -11.39
CA GLU A 330 -2.53 -1.71 -10.74
C GLU A 330 -3.42 -2.80 -10.10
N ILE A 331 -4.53 -2.39 -9.52
CA ILE A 331 -5.52 -3.31 -8.93
C ILE A 331 -6.16 -4.16 -10.02
N THR A 332 -6.62 -3.52 -11.10
CA THR A 332 -7.19 -4.23 -12.25
C THR A 332 -6.18 -5.23 -12.83
N ALA A 333 -4.94 -4.83 -13.04
CA ALA A 333 -3.91 -5.70 -13.61
C ALA A 333 -3.62 -6.92 -12.72
N LYS A 334 -3.52 -6.75 -11.40
CA LYS A 334 -3.34 -7.84 -10.43
C LYS A 334 -4.53 -8.81 -10.47
N CYS A 335 -5.76 -8.28 -10.50
CA CYS A 335 -6.96 -9.11 -10.66
C CYS A 335 -6.94 -9.92 -11.96
N LEU A 336 -6.55 -9.30 -13.09
CA LEU A 336 -6.50 -10.01 -14.37
C LEU A 336 -5.47 -11.14 -14.36
N ARG A 337 -4.29 -10.91 -13.77
CA ARG A 337 -3.27 -11.94 -13.58
C ARG A 337 -3.83 -13.11 -12.79
N THR A 338 -4.45 -12.84 -11.66
CA THR A 338 -5.00 -13.84 -10.75
C THR A 338 -6.17 -14.57 -11.40
N LEU A 339 -7.17 -13.85 -11.89
CA LEU A 339 -8.36 -14.45 -12.49
C LEU A 339 -8.04 -15.25 -13.76
N GLY A 340 -7.00 -14.90 -14.51
CA GLY A 340 -6.53 -15.66 -15.65
C GLY A 340 -6.12 -17.10 -15.32
N ALA A 341 -5.77 -17.38 -14.07
CA ALA A 341 -5.44 -18.72 -13.60
C ALA A 341 -6.66 -19.58 -13.22
N PHE A 342 -7.87 -19.01 -13.19
CA PHE A 342 -9.08 -19.72 -12.75
C PHE A 342 -10.08 -19.95 -13.89
N PRO A 343 -10.72 -21.12 -13.95
CA PRO A 343 -11.74 -21.40 -14.98
C PRO A 343 -12.99 -20.52 -14.80
N GLY A 344 -13.68 -20.22 -15.88
CA GLY A 344 -14.93 -19.46 -15.86
C GLY A 344 -14.78 -17.94 -15.78
N THR A 345 -13.55 -17.41 -15.70
CA THR A 345 -13.26 -15.98 -15.51
C THR A 345 -13.02 -15.21 -16.82
N ALA A 346 -12.96 -15.91 -17.96
CA ALA A 346 -12.55 -15.37 -19.26
C ALA A 346 -13.28 -14.06 -19.64
N SER A 347 -14.59 -13.98 -19.42
CA SER A 347 -15.38 -12.80 -19.74
C SER A 347 -14.97 -11.58 -18.88
N ALA A 348 -14.72 -11.79 -17.60
CA ALA A 348 -14.28 -10.75 -16.68
C ALA A 348 -12.88 -10.24 -17.07
N VAL A 349 -11.96 -11.15 -17.34
CA VAL A 349 -10.59 -10.84 -17.79
C VAL A 349 -10.62 -10.06 -19.12
N ALA A 350 -11.46 -10.45 -20.07
CA ALA A 350 -11.60 -9.73 -21.35
C ALA A 350 -12.16 -8.30 -21.18
N ARG A 351 -13.08 -8.07 -20.24
CA ARG A 351 -13.55 -6.71 -19.92
C ARG A 351 -12.45 -5.87 -19.30
N GLY A 352 -11.69 -6.45 -18.37
CA GLY A 352 -10.58 -5.74 -17.71
C GLY A 352 -9.48 -5.33 -18.69
N TRP A 353 -9.11 -6.16 -19.63
CA TRP A 353 -8.13 -5.81 -20.67
C TRP A 353 -8.60 -4.66 -21.56
N ARG A 354 -9.89 -4.62 -21.95
CA ARG A 354 -10.45 -3.49 -22.69
C ARG A 354 -10.42 -2.20 -21.87
N TRP A 355 -10.68 -2.30 -20.57
CA TRP A 355 -10.60 -1.16 -19.67
C TRP A 355 -9.16 -0.66 -19.55
N LEU A 356 -8.17 -1.54 -19.34
CA LEU A 356 -6.74 -1.18 -19.28
C LEU A 356 -6.27 -0.50 -20.56
N ALA A 357 -6.69 -0.99 -21.74
CA ALA A 357 -6.34 -0.36 -23.01
C ALA A 357 -6.81 1.10 -23.09
N GLY A 358 -8.00 1.39 -22.54
CA GLY A 358 -8.55 2.75 -22.48
C GLY A 358 -7.89 3.65 -21.42
N LYS A 359 -7.02 3.09 -20.56
CA LYS A 359 -6.31 3.83 -19.50
C LYS A 359 -4.84 4.10 -19.81
N GLN A 360 -4.29 3.47 -20.85
CA GLN A 360 -2.92 3.74 -21.24
C GLN A 360 -2.76 5.17 -21.76
N ARG A 361 -1.80 5.90 -21.21
CA ARG A 361 -1.51 7.28 -21.59
C ARG A 361 -0.78 7.35 -22.94
N PRO A 362 -0.74 8.52 -23.61
CA PRO A 362 -0.01 8.70 -24.86
C PRO A 362 1.48 8.37 -24.77
N ASP A 363 2.10 8.58 -23.60
CA ASP A 363 3.49 8.21 -23.33
C ASP A 363 3.69 6.69 -23.16
N GLY A 364 2.62 5.90 -23.13
CA GLY A 364 2.63 4.46 -22.94
C GLY A 364 2.61 4.00 -21.48
N GLY A 365 2.71 4.91 -20.54
CA GLY A 365 2.56 4.64 -19.10
C GLY A 365 1.11 4.64 -18.63
N PHE A 366 0.93 4.58 -17.31
CA PHE A 366 -0.37 4.60 -16.64
C PHE A 366 -0.37 5.57 -15.45
N SER A 367 -1.54 5.91 -14.93
CA SER A 367 -1.65 6.50 -13.61
C SER A 367 -1.27 5.46 -12.54
N HIS A 368 -0.75 5.93 -11.42
CA HIS A 368 -0.40 5.11 -10.26
C HIS A 368 -1.04 5.68 -9.00
N GLU A 369 -1.56 4.80 -8.14
CA GLU A 369 -2.32 5.21 -6.96
C GLU A 369 -1.67 4.76 -5.64
N TRP A 370 -1.04 3.58 -5.58
CA TRP A 370 -0.53 2.95 -4.36
C TRP A 370 0.99 2.92 -4.24
N SER A 371 1.70 3.28 -5.29
CA SER A 371 3.16 3.42 -5.31
C SER A 371 3.55 4.77 -5.90
N ARG A 372 4.65 5.35 -5.43
CA ARG A 372 5.26 6.52 -6.07
C ARG A 372 5.90 6.19 -7.41
N SER A 373 6.24 4.92 -7.61
CA SER A 373 6.93 4.45 -8.80
C SER A 373 6.04 4.50 -10.04
N PRO A 374 6.40 5.27 -11.07
CA PRO A 374 5.66 5.26 -12.34
C PRO A 374 5.78 3.94 -13.10
N ALA A 375 6.76 3.09 -12.77
CA ALA A 375 6.92 1.75 -13.33
C ALA A 375 6.05 0.69 -12.62
N PHE A 376 5.47 1.00 -11.46
CA PHE A 376 4.67 0.04 -10.70
C PHE A 376 3.42 -0.46 -11.44
N PRO A 377 2.52 0.39 -11.97
CA PRO A 377 1.40 -0.08 -12.77
C PRO A 377 1.85 -0.82 -14.04
N VAL A 378 2.95 -0.38 -14.66
CA VAL A 378 3.53 -1.04 -15.84
C VAL A 378 3.97 -2.47 -15.50
N LEU A 379 4.62 -2.69 -14.35
CA LEU A 379 4.99 -4.01 -13.86
C LEU A 379 3.78 -4.94 -13.78
N HIS A 380 2.69 -4.51 -13.14
CA HIS A 380 1.52 -5.34 -12.95
C HIS A 380 0.78 -5.63 -14.26
N VAL A 381 0.70 -4.65 -15.15
CA VAL A 381 0.12 -4.81 -16.49
C VAL A 381 0.92 -5.82 -17.33
N LEU A 382 2.26 -5.72 -17.34
CA LEU A 382 3.10 -6.62 -18.12
C LEU A 382 3.14 -8.04 -17.53
N ARG A 383 3.12 -8.20 -16.20
CA ARG A 383 2.96 -9.51 -15.56
C ARG A 383 1.63 -10.17 -15.88
N ALA A 384 0.53 -9.40 -15.84
CA ALA A 384 -0.77 -9.91 -16.25
C ALA A 384 -0.79 -10.31 -17.74
N ALA A 385 -0.07 -9.58 -18.59
CA ALA A 385 0.06 -9.90 -20.01
C ALA A 385 0.93 -11.14 -20.28
N ALA A 386 1.93 -11.42 -19.43
CA ALA A 386 2.75 -12.63 -19.53
C ALA A 386 1.96 -13.90 -19.20
N ASP A 387 1.08 -13.81 -18.19
CA ASP A 387 0.26 -14.94 -17.71
C ASP A 387 -1.10 -15.05 -18.44
N LEU A 388 -1.22 -14.44 -19.63
CA LEU A 388 -2.48 -14.39 -20.38
C LEU A 388 -2.86 -15.77 -20.91
N PRO A 389 -4.06 -16.30 -20.59
CA PRO A 389 -4.51 -17.58 -21.13
C PRO A 389 -4.70 -17.53 -22.65
N PRO A 390 -4.58 -18.69 -23.36
CA PRO A 390 -4.84 -18.77 -24.80
C PRO A 390 -6.26 -18.31 -25.16
N GLY A 391 -6.40 -17.62 -26.31
CA GLY A 391 -7.71 -17.20 -26.84
C GLY A 391 -8.16 -15.78 -26.48
N TYR A 392 -7.31 -15.03 -25.77
CA TYR A 392 -7.57 -13.60 -25.49
C TYR A 392 -7.17 -12.71 -26.68
N PRO A 393 -7.70 -11.47 -26.77
CA PRO A 393 -7.42 -10.57 -27.89
C PRO A 393 -5.96 -10.08 -27.84
N GLU A 394 -5.06 -10.87 -28.41
CA GLU A 394 -3.61 -10.59 -28.47
C GLU A 394 -3.31 -9.21 -29.04
N GLN A 395 -4.13 -8.72 -29.98
CA GLN A 395 -3.95 -7.38 -30.56
C GLN A 395 -4.04 -6.26 -29.54
N VAL A 396 -4.99 -6.33 -28.59
CA VAL A 396 -5.16 -5.34 -27.51
C VAL A 396 -3.95 -5.37 -26.59
N VAL A 397 -3.55 -6.57 -26.17
CA VAL A 397 -2.44 -6.77 -25.24
C VAL A 397 -1.11 -6.40 -25.87
N SER A 398 -0.89 -6.73 -27.15
CA SER A 398 0.31 -6.36 -27.91
C SER A 398 0.45 -4.84 -28.01
N GLY A 399 -0.63 -4.10 -28.27
CA GLY A 399 -0.60 -2.63 -28.26
C GLY A 399 -0.20 -2.05 -26.90
N ILE A 400 -0.75 -2.60 -25.81
CA ILE A 400 -0.40 -2.20 -24.44
C ILE A 400 1.09 -2.49 -24.16
N ARG A 401 1.58 -3.70 -24.47
CA ARG A 401 3.00 -4.07 -24.30
C ARG A 401 3.92 -3.09 -25.02
N GLY A 402 3.63 -2.75 -26.29
CA GLY A 402 4.42 -1.80 -27.07
C GLY A 402 4.49 -0.40 -26.43
N GLY A 403 3.36 0.08 -25.88
CA GLY A 403 3.32 1.32 -25.12
C GLY A 403 4.18 1.26 -23.86
N CYS A 404 4.06 0.19 -23.07
CA CYS A 404 4.84 -0.02 -21.85
C CYS A 404 6.36 -0.03 -22.13
N VAL A 405 6.81 -0.72 -23.18
CA VAL A 405 8.24 -0.75 -23.58
C VAL A 405 8.72 0.64 -23.94
N ARG A 406 7.95 1.38 -24.74
CA ARG A 406 8.28 2.77 -25.09
C ARG A 406 8.42 3.63 -23.83
N PHE A 407 7.45 3.56 -22.92
CA PHE A 407 7.47 4.31 -21.66
C PHE A 407 8.72 4.00 -20.82
N LEU A 408 9.04 2.72 -20.61
CA LEU A 408 10.20 2.32 -19.81
C LEU A 408 11.52 2.74 -20.50
N ARG A 409 11.61 2.65 -21.83
CA ARG A 409 12.78 3.10 -22.59
C ARG A 409 12.99 4.62 -22.50
N GLU A 410 11.92 5.40 -22.61
CA GLU A 410 11.98 6.86 -22.55
C GLU A 410 12.20 7.41 -21.12
N THR A 411 11.92 6.62 -20.10
CA THR A 411 12.12 7.00 -18.70
C THR A 411 13.39 6.45 -18.06
N ALA A 412 14.09 5.54 -18.74
CA ALA A 412 15.40 5.07 -18.32
C ALA A 412 16.41 6.23 -18.26
N GLY A 413 17.23 6.24 -17.23
CA GLY A 413 18.31 7.20 -17.09
C GLY A 413 19.51 6.87 -17.98
N SER A 414 20.35 7.85 -18.27
CA SER A 414 21.65 7.61 -18.89
C SER A 414 22.50 6.71 -17.99
N GLY A 415 22.94 5.56 -18.52
CA GLY A 415 23.65 4.52 -17.75
C GLY A 415 22.74 3.55 -17.01
N GLY A 416 21.48 3.43 -17.44
CA GLY A 416 20.49 2.53 -16.87
C GLY A 416 19.83 3.05 -15.59
N GLY A 417 18.88 2.27 -15.07
CA GLY A 417 18.16 2.59 -13.84
C GLY A 417 17.04 3.62 -14.01
N TRP A 418 16.11 3.61 -13.08
CA TRP A 418 14.92 4.47 -13.12
C TRP A 418 14.77 5.29 -11.84
N ARG A 419 14.07 6.42 -11.95
CA ARG A 419 13.82 7.42 -10.91
C ARG A 419 12.33 7.63 -10.69
N TYR A 420 11.94 8.18 -9.53
CA TYR A 420 10.55 8.57 -9.30
C TYR A 420 10.11 9.72 -10.23
N HIS A 421 10.99 10.69 -10.46
CA HIS A 421 10.79 11.78 -11.42
C HIS A 421 12.02 11.94 -12.31
N ARG A 422 11.81 12.43 -13.54
CA ARG A 422 12.89 12.56 -14.53
C ARG A 422 13.98 13.57 -14.14
N ASP A 423 13.63 14.55 -13.33
CA ASP A 423 14.50 15.61 -12.83
C ASP A 423 15.29 15.24 -11.57
N GLU A 424 14.99 14.08 -10.96
CA GLU A 424 15.79 13.59 -9.83
C GLU A 424 17.18 13.11 -10.30
N SER A 425 18.21 13.37 -9.47
CA SER A 425 19.58 12.94 -9.77
C SER A 425 19.83 11.47 -9.43
N GLU A 426 19.13 10.95 -8.42
CA GLU A 426 19.42 9.63 -7.85
C GLU A 426 18.50 8.55 -8.44
N VAL A 427 19.10 7.41 -8.77
CA VAL A 427 18.37 6.22 -9.22
C VAL A 427 17.75 5.52 -8.03
N SER A 428 16.47 5.19 -8.15
CA SER A 428 15.73 4.46 -7.11
C SER A 428 15.85 2.95 -7.31
N LEU A 429 16.18 2.23 -6.23
CA LEU A 429 16.19 0.77 -6.21
C LEU A 429 14.80 0.21 -6.54
N LEU A 430 13.75 0.78 -5.94
CA LEU A 430 12.39 0.28 -6.14
C LEU A 430 11.88 0.53 -7.55
N VAL A 431 12.04 1.75 -8.09
CA VAL A 431 11.60 2.04 -9.47
C VAL A 431 12.36 1.20 -10.48
N THR A 432 13.67 1.02 -10.28
CA THR A 432 14.51 0.16 -11.13
C THR A 432 14.08 -1.31 -11.03
N SER A 433 13.79 -1.78 -9.82
CA SER A 433 13.27 -3.15 -9.62
C SER A 433 11.93 -3.38 -10.33
N HIS A 434 11.02 -2.42 -10.22
CA HIS A 434 9.72 -2.50 -10.92
C HIS A 434 9.92 -2.52 -12.45
N ALA A 435 10.78 -1.66 -12.97
CA ALA A 435 11.03 -1.57 -14.41
C ALA A 435 11.69 -2.84 -14.96
N VAL A 436 12.72 -3.36 -14.29
CA VAL A 436 13.41 -4.58 -14.73
C VAL A 436 12.49 -5.81 -14.65
N ALA A 437 11.73 -5.95 -13.55
CA ALA A 437 10.75 -7.04 -13.43
C ALA A 437 9.63 -6.93 -14.48
N ALA A 438 9.25 -5.71 -14.86
CA ALA A 438 8.29 -5.46 -15.93
C ALA A 438 8.85 -5.88 -17.30
N LEU A 439 10.07 -5.43 -17.63
CA LEU A 439 10.74 -5.77 -18.89
C LEU A 439 10.96 -7.28 -19.03
N GLY A 440 11.38 -7.95 -17.96
CA GLY A 440 11.59 -9.41 -17.97
C GLY A 440 10.31 -10.24 -18.09
N SER A 441 9.12 -9.61 -17.96
CA SER A 441 7.82 -10.26 -18.21
C SER A 441 7.41 -10.23 -19.69
N LEU A 442 8.19 -9.62 -20.57
CA LEU A 442 7.90 -9.56 -22.01
C LEU A 442 8.31 -10.85 -22.72
N PRO A 443 7.59 -11.26 -23.78
CA PRO A 443 8.02 -12.39 -24.61
C PRO A 443 9.32 -12.12 -25.38
N ASP A 444 9.57 -10.86 -25.73
CA ASP A 444 10.79 -10.37 -26.39
C ASP A 444 11.31 -9.16 -25.61
N PRO A 445 12.06 -9.39 -24.51
CA PRO A 445 12.51 -8.32 -23.63
C PRO A 445 13.69 -7.55 -24.25
N PRO A 446 13.75 -6.21 -24.06
CA PRO A 446 14.88 -5.41 -24.47
C PRO A 446 16.08 -5.68 -23.53
N VAL A 447 16.91 -6.65 -23.90
CA VAL A 447 18.03 -7.17 -23.09
C VAL A 447 18.98 -6.06 -22.68
N GLU A 448 19.27 -5.13 -23.57
CA GLU A 448 20.17 -4.00 -23.35
C GLU A 448 19.75 -3.12 -22.16
N LEU A 449 18.45 -2.85 -22.00
CA LEU A 449 17.94 -2.05 -20.87
C LEU A 449 18.06 -2.79 -19.54
N ILE A 450 17.90 -4.12 -19.57
CA ILE A 450 18.03 -4.96 -18.38
C ILE A 450 19.51 -5.00 -17.96
N GLU A 451 20.44 -5.22 -18.91
CA GLU A 451 21.89 -5.27 -18.63
C GLU A 451 22.41 -3.95 -18.04
N GLU A 452 22.00 -2.82 -18.62
CA GLU A 452 22.37 -1.49 -18.13
C GLU A 452 21.84 -1.21 -16.71
N ALA A 453 20.74 -1.84 -16.31
CA ALA A 453 20.15 -1.66 -14.99
C ALA A 453 20.77 -2.53 -13.88
N LEU A 454 21.48 -3.61 -14.22
CA LEU A 454 22.02 -4.56 -13.24
C LEU A 454 22.91 -3.95 -12.16
N PRO A 455 23.80 -2.98 -12.45
CA PRO A 455 24.62 -2.35 -11.40
C PRO A 455 23.80 -1.67 -10.31
N TRP A 456 22.59 -1.19 -10.63
CA TRP A 456 21.69 -0.53 -9.69
C TRP A 456 20.91 -1.52 -8.81
N LEU A 457 20.83 -2.78 -9.24
CA LEU A 457 20.16 -3.87 -8.49
C LEU A 457 21.12 -4.66 -7.59
N SER A 458 22.43 -4.47 -7.70
CA SER A 458 23.39 -5.13 -6.82
C SER A 458 23.18 -4.75 -5.35
N ASP A 459 23.44 -5.68 -4.42
CA ASP A 459 23.35 -5.45 -2.97
C ASP A 459 24.31 -4.32 -2.51
N GLN A 460 25.39 -4.10 -3.24
CA GLN A 460 26.38 -3.03 -3.06
C GLN A 460 26.21 -1.89 -4.09
N GLY A 461 25.06 -1.88 -4.78
CA GLY A 461 24.81 -0.89 -5.83
C GLY A 461 24.57 0.52 -5.29
N PRO A 462 24.74 1.54 -6.15
CA PRO A 462 24.58 2.95 -5.74
C PRO A 462 23.13 3.44 -5.68
N ALA A 463 22.14 2.59 -5.97
CA ALA A 463 20.74 2.97 -5.96
C ALA A 463 20.25 3.28 -4.54
N VAL A 464 19.43 4.32 -4.42
CA VAL A 464 18.83 4.71 -3.14
C VAL A 464 17.51 4.01 -2.89
N THR A 465 17.20 3.80 -1.63
CA THR A 465 15.92 3.23 -1.19
C THR A 465 15.13 4.28 -0.44
N ASP A 466 14.18 4.89 -1.13
CA ASP A 466 13.22 5.83 -0.55
C ASP A 466 11.88 5.13 -0.27
N PRO A 467 11.06 5.67 0.64
CA PRO A 467 9.67 5.25 0.81
C PRO A 467 8.90 5.31 -0.52
N ASP A 468 8.16 4.25 -0.81
CA ASP A 468 7.44 4.09 -2.09
C ASP A 468 5.92 4.05 -1.94
N SER A 469 5.42 3.49 -0.83
CA SER A 469 3.99 3.27 -0.64
C SER A 469 3.23 4.57 -0.48
N LEU A 470 2.11 4.68 -1.21
CA LEU A 470 1.18 5.80 -1.10
C LEU A 470 -0.02 5.38 -0.24
N GLY A 471 -0.26 6.16 0.81
CA GLY A 471 -1.53 6.14 1.53
C GLY A 471 -2.55 7.05 0.83
N PRO A 472 -3.66 7.40 1.51
CA PRO A 472 -4.56 8.40 0.97
C PRO A 472 -3.79 9.71 0.78
N ARG A 473 -3.50 10.03 -0.50
CA ARG A 473 -2.72 11.22 -0.85
C ARG A 473 -3.06 12.43 0.04
N PRO A 474 -2.06 13.16 0.58
CA PRO A 474 -0.68 13.24 0.08
C PRO A 474 0.34 12.32 0.76
N PHE A 475 -0.06 11.35 1.54
CA PHE A 475 0.83 10.62 2.44
C PHE A 475 1.69 9.57 1.74
N VAL A 476 2.99 9.60 2.04
CA VAL A 476 3.97 8.57 1.66
C VAL A 476 4.39 7.83 2.92
N TYR A 477 4.41 6.50 2.89
CA TYR A 477 4.87 5.68 4.00
C TYR A 477 5.86 4.60 3.53
N ASP A 478 6.58 4.00 4.46
CA ASP A 478 7.62 3.04 4.16
C ASP A 478 7.39 1.70 4.85
N VAL A 479 7.41 0.65 4.04
CA VAL A 479 7.41 -0.75 4.46
C VAL A 479 8.75 -1.36 4.02
N PRO A 480 9.77 -1.39 4.88
CA PRO A 480 11.16 -1.63 4.48
C PRO A 480 11.44 -2.94 3.76
N ILE A 481 10.63 -3.97 4.01
CA ILE A 481 10.81 -5.29 3.37
C ILE A 481 10.51 -5.26 1.87
N LEU A 482 9.68 -4.33 1.39
CA LEU A 482 9.26 -4.25 -0.02
C LEU A 482 10.45 -4.07 -0.96
N ALA A 483 11.44 -3.27 -0.57
CA ALA A 483 12.64 -3.07 -1.36
C ALA A 483 13.38 -4.39 -1.64
N ARG A 484 13.43 -5.31 -0.65
CA ARG A 484 14.05 -6.63 -0.80
C ARG A 484 13.21 -7.55 -1.68
N VAL A 485 11.89 -7.52 -1.52
CA VAL A 485 10.94 -8.34 -2.28
C VAL A 485 10.97 -7.96 -3.76
N TYR A 486 10.85 -6.68 -4.08
CA TYR A 486 10.89 -6.23 -5.48
C TYR A 486 12.28 -6.37 -6.11
N ARG A 487 13.37 -6.19 -5.32
CA ARG A 487 14.72 -6.48 -5.81
C ARG A 487 14.87 -7.95 -6.21
N LEU A 488 14.40 -8.90 -5.40
CA LEU A 488 14.42 -10.33 -5.76
C LEU A 488 13.64 -10.58 -7.04
N ALA A 489 12.46 -10.00 -7.18
CA ALA A 489 11.66 -10.12 -8.40
C ALA A 489 12.40 -9.61 -9.65
N ALA A 490 13.11 -8.49 -9.53
CA ALA A 490 13.89 -7.92 -10.62
C ALA A 490 15.11 -8.78 -11.00
N LEU A 491 15.87 -9.25 -10.01
CA LEU A 491 17.01 -10.14 -10.23
C LEU A 491 16.59 -11.45 -10.90
N THR A 492 15.48 -12.04 -10.43
CA THR A 492 14.91 -13.26 -11.02
C THR A 492 14.52 -13.03 -12.48
N SER A 493 13.81 -11.96 -12.78
CA SER A 493 13.41 -11.61 -14.15
C SER A 493 14.63 -11.37 -15.06
N ALA A 494 15.63 -10.63 -14.57
CA ALA A 494 16.87 -10.39 -15.31
C ALA A 494 17.63 -11.70 -15.60
N HIS A 495 17.74 -12.58 -14.60
CA HIS A 495 18.41 -13.87 -14.77
C HIS A 495 17.71 -14.76 -15.81
N GLN A 496 16.36 -14.83 -15.79
CA GLN A 496 15.59 -15.61 -16.76
C GLN A 496 15.84 -15.14 -18.19
N VAL A 497 15.88 -13.82 -18.41
CA VAL A 497 16.15 -13.22 -19.72
C VAL A 497 17.58 -13.53 -20.18
N LEU A 498 18.57 -13.28 -19.32
CA LEU A 498 19.98 -13.40 -19.68
C LEU A 498 20.46 -14.86 -19.79
N ALA A 499 19.85 -15.78 -19.06
CA ALA A 499 20.13 -17.20 -19.17
C ALA A 499 19.47 -17.85 -20.41
N GLY A 500 18.65 -17.12 -21.16
CA GLY A 500 17.91 -17.66 -22.31
C GLY A 500 16.87 -18.70 -21.90
N THR A 501 16.56 -18.79 -20.61
CA THR A 501 15.53 -19.69 -20.10
C THR A 501 14.17 -19.09 -20.43
N ASP A 502 13.51 -19.65 -21.45
CA ASP A 502 12.07 -19.51 -21.71
C ASP A 502 11.31 -20.19 -20.54
N ALA A 503 11.58 -19.75 -19.32
CA ALA A 503 10.80 -20.15 -18.15
C ALA A 503 9.46 -19.42 -18.23
N ARG A 504 8.73 -19.66 -19.33
CA ARG A 504 7.31 -19.49 -19.37
C ARG A 504 6.78 -20.39 -18.28
N TYR A 505 6.24 -19.78 -17.25
CA TYR A 505 5.44 -20.48 -16.28
C TYR A 505 4.54 -21.45 -17.02
N SER A 506 4.91 -22.73 -17.00
CA SER A 506 3.96 -23.79 -17.33
C SER A 506 2.84 -23.63 -16.32
N GLY A 507 1.78 -22.93 -16.74
CA GLY A 507 0.59 -22.76 -15.94
C GLY A 507 0.18 -24.14 -15.42
N PHE A 508 -0.14 -24.23 -14.15
CA PHE A 508 -0.87 -25.36 -13.62
C PHE A 508 -2.17 -25.49 -14.43
N SER A 509 -2.10 -26.27 -15.51
CA SER A 509 -3.28 -26.86 -16.07
C SER A 509 -3.76 -27.85 -15.01
N LEU A 510 -4.84 -27.52 -14.35
CA LEU A 510 -5.66 -28.50 -13.64
C LEU A 510 -6.09 -29.52 -14.70
N GLU A 511 -5.25 -30.52 -14.96
CA GLU A 511 -5.68 -31.70 -15.67
C GLU A 511 -6.79 -32.34 -14.83
N ARG A 512 -7.93 -32.48 -15.50
CA ARG A 512 -9.13 -33.11 -15.00
C ARG A 512 -8.80 -34.51 -14.50
N ALA A 513 -9.05 -34.79 -13.25
CA ALA A 513 -9.46 -36.08 -12.77
C ALA A 513 -10.96 -36.05 -12.51
#